data_d3edfbc4698745e00eac405100c90d59
#
_entry.id   d3edfbc4698745e00eac405100c90d59
#
_cell.length_a   1.000
_cell.length_b   1.000
_cell.length_c   1.000
_cell.angle_alpha   90.00
_cell.angle_beta   90.00
_cell.angle_gamma   90.00
#
_symmetry.space_group_name_H-M   'P 1'
#
loop_
_entity.id
_entity.type
_entity.pdbx_description
1 polymer ?
#
loop_
_entity_poly.entity_id
_entity_poly.type
_entity_poly.pdbx_seq_one_letter_code
_entity_poly.pdbx_strand_id
1 'polypeptide(L)'
;FRRRSPRYRGPFSTPIHTFAALDCGLLGLSVDSLYSHLAWVRAIRQKFAVTIPFPIVEDPSMAIGRAYGMIEPHSDDSSAVRATYFIDPEGVIRAMTWYPLNVGRSVDEMLRMVAALKRTAADDVLAPEGWHPGDDLLVTPPQDQHAVLAGDDEHWFYQTTADAK
;
A
#
# COMPACT_ATOMS: atom_id res chain seq x y z
N PHE A 1 -8.06 -18.06 -24.39
CA PHE A 1 -7.56 -17.02 -23.46
C PHE A 1 -6.06 -16.85 -23.65
N ARG A 2 -5.63 -15.90 -24.50
CA ARG A 2 -4.24 -15.49 -24.58
C ARG A 2 -4.02 -14.49 -23.43
N ARG A 3 -3.49 -14.95 -22.30
CA ARG A 3 -2.90 -14.06 -21.29
C ARG A 3 -1.73 -13.34 -21.96
N ARG A 4 -1.84 -12.03 -22.14
CA ARG A 4 -0.66 -11.20 -22.37
C ARG A 4 0.21 -11.36 -21.14
N SER A 5 1.41 -11.92 -21.30
CA SER A 5 2.40 -11.92 -20.23
C SER A 5 2.59 -10.46 -19.80
N PRO A 6 2.53 -10.15 -18.50
CA PRO A 6 2.86 -8.81 -18.04
C PRO A 6 4.29 -8.54 -18.54
N ARG A 7 4.49 -7.46 -19.27
CA ARG A 7 5.83 -7.00 -19.59
C ARG A 7 6.51 -6.79 -18.26
N TYR A 8 7.59 -7.53 -18.00
CA TYR A 8 8.44 -7.32 -16.85
C TYR A 8 8.94 -5.87 -16.93
N ARG A 9 8.25 -5.00 -16.23
CA ARG A 9 8.76 -3.67 -15.92
C ARG A 9 9.77 -3.92 -14.83
N GLY A 10 11.04 -3.59 -15.08
CA GLY A 10 12.08 -3.73 -14.08
C GLY A 10 11.60 -3.16 -12.74
N PRO A 11 12.01 -3.72 -11.59
CA PRO A 11 11.41 -3.45 -10.27
C PRO A 11 11.46 -1.97 -9.85
N PHE A 12 12.07 -1.11 -10.64
CA PHE A 12 12.31 0.30 -10.29
C PHE A 12 11.82 1.29 -11.36
N SER A 13 11.17 0.83 -12.44
CA SER A 13 10.65 1.72 -13.50
C SER A 13 9.31 2.35 -13.14
N THR A 14 8.88 2.27 -11.92
CA THR A 14 7.55 2.60 -11.50
C THR A 14 7.46 3.95 -10.83
N PRO A 15 6.34 4.47 -10.90
CA PRO A 15 5.91 5.84 -10.76
C PRO A 15 6.01 6.32 -9.32
N ILE A 16 7.21 6.53 -8.81
CA ILE A 16 7.43 7.32 -7.59
C ILE A 16 6.69 8.66 -7.72
N HIS A 17 6.66 9.22 -8.92
CA HIS A 17 5.84 10.39 -9.24
C HIS A 17 4.34 10.18 -9.04
N THR A 18 3.83 8.94 -9.17
CA THR A 18 2.42 8.65 -8.94
C THR A 18 2.08 8.67 -7.45
N PHE A 19 2.98 8.19 -6.57
CA PHE A 19 2.79 8.36 -5.13
C PHE A 19 2.78 9.83 -4.73
N ALA A 20 3.69 10.63 -5.28
CA ALA A 20 3.71 12.08 -5.04
C ALA A 20 2.43 12.76 -5.56
N ALA A 21 1.89 12.35 -6.72
CA ALA A 21 0.62 12.84 -7.24
C ALA A 21 -0.58 12.46 -6.36
N LEU A 22 -0.46 11.36 -5.60
CA LEU A 22 -1.41 10.95 -4.57
C LEU A 22 -1.10 11.58 -3.20
N ASP A 23 -0.18 12.55 -3.13
CA ASP A 23 0.27 13.16 -1.86
C ASP A 23 0.69 12.09 -0.83
N CYS A 24 1.40 11.07 -1.30
CA CYS A 24 1.87 9.95 -0.51
C CYS A 24 3.39 9.93 -0.44
N GLY A 25 3.95 10.15 0.74
CA GLY A 25 5.37 9.99 1.02
C GLY A 25 5.78 8.52 1.07
N LEU A 26 7.00 8.22 0.66
CA LEU A 26 7.59 6.89 0.75
C LEU A 26 8.72 6.89 1.78
N LEU A 27 8.79 5.84 2.59
CA LEU A 27 9.85 5.60 3.56
C LEU A 27 10.28 4.13 3.47
N GLY A 28 11.56 3.87 3.28
CA GLY A 28 12.14 2.54 3.39
C GLY A 28 12.60 2.26 4.81
N LEU A 29 12.54 1.00 5.24
CA LEU A 29 13.13 0.51 6.48
C LEU A 29 13.91 -0.77 6.20
N SER A 30 15.11 -0.87 6.73
CA SER A 30 15.93 -2.09 6.69
C SER A 30 16.79 -2.19 7.94
N VAL A 31 17.09 -3.41 8.34
CA VAL A 31 17.99 -3.71 9.48
C VAL A 31 19.47 -3.43 9.15
N ASP A 32 19.78 -3.16 7.88
CA ASP A 32 21.15 -2.87 7.45
C ASP A 32 21.61 -1.50 7.96
N SER A 33 22.93 -1.33 7.99
CA SER A 33 23.57 -0.06 8.37
C SER A 33 23.49 0.99 7.25
N LEU A 34 23.72 2.25 7.63
CA LEU A 34 23.78 3.37 6.70
C LEU A 34 24.73 3.11 5.52
N TYR A 35 25.93 2.60 5.78
CA TYR A 35 26.91 2.37 4.72
C TYR A 35 26.47 1.25 3.76
N SER A 36 25.82 0.22 4.25
CA SER A 36 25.19 -0.83 3.42
C SER A 36 24.13 -0.24 2.50
N HIS A 37 23.24 0.63 3.04
CA HIS A 37 22.22 1.32 2.26
C HIS A 37 22.84 2.20 1.16
N LEU A 38 23.87 2.98 1.47
CA LEU A 38 24.54 3.84 0.50
C LEU A 38 25.19 3.02 -0.63
N ALA A 39 25.84 1.90 -0.29
CA ALA A 39 26.41 0.98 -1.25
C ALA A 39 25.33 0.35 -2.15
N TRP A 40 24.21 -0.06 -1.56
CA TRP A 40 23.08 -0.67 -2.28
C TRP A 40 22.41 0.32 -3.23
N VAL A 41 22.12 1.53 -2.79
CA VAL A 41 21.52 2.60 -3.62
C VAL A 41 22.44 2.93 -4.80
N ARG A 42 23.77 3.00 -4.56
CA ARG A 42 24.76 3.18 -5.62
C ARG A 42 24.73 2.04 -6.64
N ALA A 43 24.69 0.80 -6.18
CA ALA A 43 24.65 -0.37 -7.05
C ALA A 43 23.37 -0.41 -7.91
N ILE A 44 22.21 -0.05 -7.33
CA ILE A 44 20.94 0.08 -8.06
C ILE A 44 21.06 1.14 -9.15
N ARG A 45 21.60 2.32 -8.83
CA ARG A 45 21.77 3.38 -9.82
C ARG A 45 22.67 2.94 -10.96
N GLN A 46 23.78 2.26 -10.66
CA GLN A 46 24.73 1.78 -11.67
C GLN A 46 24.14 0.67 -12.55
N LYS A 47 23.41 -0.28 -11.95
CA LYS A 47 22.89 -1.45 -12.67
C LYS A 47 21.60 -1.17 -13.45
N PHE A 48 20.73 -0.32 -12.90
CA PHE A 48 19.38 -0.13 -13.43
C PHE A 48 19.09 1.29 -13.88
N ALA A 49 20.05 2.22 -13.74
CA ALA A 49 19.90 3.65 -14.03
C ALA A 49 18.74 4.31 -13.22
N VAL A 50 18.43 3.79 -12.03
CA VAL A 50 17.35 4.26 -11.16
C VAL A 50 17.93 4.95 -9.94
N THR A 51 17.41 6.13 -9.63
CA THR A 51 17.68 6.83 -8.37
C THR A 51 16.53 6.58 -7.40
N ILE A 52 16.85 6.21 -6.16
CA ILE A 52 15.88 6.09 -5.07
C ILE A 52 15.74 7.47 -4.42
N PRO A 53 14.60 8.17 -4.57
CA PRO A 53 14.44 9.56 -4.14
C PRO A 53 13.78 9.70 -2.75
N PHE A 54 13.59 8.62 -2.03
CA PHE A 54 12.98 8.62 -0.70
C PHE A 54 13.97 8.14 0.36
N PRO A 55 13.81 8.56 1.62
CA PRO A 55 14.70 8.17 2.70
C PRO A 55 14.58 6.68 3.02
N ILE A 56 15.69 6.09 3.47
CA ILE A 56 15.76 4.72 4.00
C ILE A 56 16.29 4.82 5.43
N VAL A 57 15.48 4.35 6.36
CA VAL A 57 15.82 4.29 7.79
C VAL A 57 16.62 3.02 8.05
N GLU A 58 17.73 3.17 8.77
CA GLU A 58 18.49 2.04 9.30
C GLU A 58 17.90 1.57 10.64
N ASP A 59 17.86 0.27 10.87
CA ASP A 59 17.40 -0.33 12.12
C ASP A 59 18.30 -1.50 12.55
N PRO A 60 19.62 -1.27 12.76
CA PRO A 60 20.55 -2.34 13.16
C PRO A 60 20.19 -2.99 14.49
N SER A 61 19.48 -2.28 15.35
CA SER A 61 18.97 -2.82 16.63
C SER A 61 17.72 -3.69 16.48
N MET A 62 17.11 -3.66 15.29
CA MET A 62 15.82 -4.31 14.99
C MET A 62 14.65 -3.80 15.86
N ALA A 63 14.82 -2.66 16.54
CA ALA A 63 13.82 -2.13 17.46
C ALA A 63 12.56 -1.69 16.72
N ILE A 64 12.71 -1.00 15.58
CA ILE A 64 11.59 -0.55 14.75
C ILE A 64 10.92 -1.76 14.10
N GLY A 65 11.70 -2.68 13.52
CA GLY A 65 11.19 -3.90 12.91
C GLY A 65 10.36 -4.74 13.87
N ARG A 66 10.79 -4.87 15.12
CA ARG A 66 10.02 -5.56 16.18
C ARG A 66 8.76 -4.80 16.57
N ALA A 67 8.85 -3.48 16.74
CA ALA A 67 7.70 -2.64 17.10
C ALA A 67 6.58 -2.71 16.05
N TYR A 68 6.94 -2.84 14.78
CA TYR A 68 5.98 -3.02 13.68
C TYR A 68 5.62 -4.50 13.40
N GLY A 69 6.11 -5.46 14.21
CA GLY A 69 5.83 -6.88 14.02
C GLY A 69 6.47 -7.49 12.77
N MET A 70 7.48 -6.84 12.19
CA MET A 70 8.21 -7.33 11.01
C MET A 70 9.23 -8.41 11.37
N ILE A 71 9.64 -8.47 12.62
CA ILE A 71 10.59 -9.43 13.19
C ILE A 71 9.96 -10.00 14.44
N GLU A 72 10.03 -11.30 14.62
CA GLU A 72 9.51 -11.94 15.84
C GLU A 72 10.25 -11.43 17.09
N PRO A 73 9.55 -11.21 18.22
CA PRO A 73 10.12 -10.57 19.41
C PRO A 73 11.39 -11.25 19.96
N HIS A 74 11.51 -12.56 19.79
CA HIS A 74 12.61 -13.37 20.33
C HIS A 74 13.52 -13.97 19.24
N SER A 75 13.34 -13.54 17.98
CA SER A 75 14.19 -14.00 16.89
C SER A 75 15.53 -13.29 16.91
N ASP A 76 16.62 -14.08 16.81
CA ASP A 76 17.96 -13.58 16.53
C ASP A 76 18.21 -13.39 15.02
N ASP A 77 17.28 -13.86 14.20
CA ASP A 77 17.31 -13.69 12.75
C ASP A 77 16.81 -12.30 12.36
N SER A 78 17.63 -11.56 11.64
CA SER A 78 17.30 -10.25 11.09
C SER A 78 16.43 -10.31 9.83
N SER A 79 16.03 -11.50 9.38
CA SER A 79 15.16 -11.69 8.21
C SER A 79 13.76 -11.14 8.46
N ALA A 80 13.58 -9.87 8.13
CA ALA A 80 12.27 -9.23 8.23
C ALA A 80 11.33 -9.67 7.11
N VAL A 81 10.08 -9.87 7.43
CA VAL A 81 9.02 -10.07 6.42
C VAL A 81 8.95 -8.87 5.47
N ARG A 82 8.51 -9.09 4.23
CA ARG A 82 8.31 -8.00 3.26
C ARG A 82 7.00 -7.27 3.54
N ALA A 83 6.98 -6.45 4.59
CA ALA A 83 5.82 -5.67 4.97
C ALA A 83 5.74 -4.33 4.23
N THR A 84 4.52 -3.84 4.06
CA THR A 84 4.21 -2.47 3.67
C THR A 84 3.08 -1.97 4.55
N TYR A 85 3.25 -0.81 5.14
CA TYR A 85 2.27 -0.14 5.99
C TYR A 85 1.75 1.10 5.29
N PHE A 86 0.44 1.28 5.29
CA PHE A 86 -0.24 2.48 4.81
C PHE A 86 -0.69 3.28 6.02
N ILE A 87 -0.05 4.43 6.20
CA ILE A 87 -0.23 5.26 7.39
C ILE A 87 -0.84 6.58 6.94
N ASP A 88 -1.91 6.99 7.59
CA ASP A 88 -2.57 8.26 7.29
C ASP A 88 -1.84 9.46 7.89
N PRO A 89 -2.27 10.71 7.59
CA PRO A 89 -1.66 11.91 8.14
C PRO A 89 -1.73 12.01 9.67
N GLU A 90 -2.68 11.35 10.30
CA GLU A 90 -2.85 11.27 11.76
C GLU A 90 -1.92 10.25 12.42
N GLY A 91 -1.13 9.52 11.62
CA GLY A 91 -0.20 8.50 12.10
C GLY A 91 -0.86 7.13 12.37
N VAL A 92 -2.08 6.91 11.89
CA VAL A 92 -2.81 5.65 12.06
C VAL A 92 -2.53 4.70 10.90
N ILE A 93 -2.23 3.45 11.20
CA ILE A 93 -2.08 2.39 10.21
C ILE A 93 -3.48 2.01 9.70
N ARG A 94 -3.77 2.30 8.43
CA ARG A 94 -5.06 2.01 7.78
C ARG A 94 -5.07 0.68 7.06
N ALA A 95 -3.93 0.25 6.54
CA ALA A 95 -3.78 -1.06 5.91
C ALA A 95 -2.34 -1.53 6.04
N MET A 96 -2.15 -2.84 5.92
CA MET A 96 -0.83 -3.45 5.83
C MET A 96 -0.86 -4.65 4.90
N THR A 97 0.26 -4.88 4.21
CA THR A 97 0.45 -6.07 3.38
C THR A 97 1.75 -6.77 3.77
N TRP A 98 1.69 -8.08 3.86
CA TRP A 98 2.82 -8.91 4.22
C TRP A 98 3.06 -9.96 3.15
N TYR A 99 4.30 -10.05 2.71
CA TYR A 99 4.73 -11.01 1.68
C TYR A 99 5.87 -11.87 2.21
N PRO A 100 5.91 -13.15 1.87
CA PRO A 100 7.07 -13.98 2.16
C PRO A 100 8.28 -13.49 1.35
N LEU A 101 9.48 -13.85 1.81
CA LEU A 101 10.75 -13.37 1.23
C LEU A 101 10.91 -13.69 -0.26
N ASN A 102 10.32 -14.78 -0.72
CA ASN A 102 10.40 -15.27 -2.10
C ASN A 102 9.33 -14.68 -3.04
N VAL A 103 8.47 -13.78 -2.54
CA VAL A 103 7.42 -13.14 -3.35
C VAL A 103 7.68 -11.63 -3.42
N GLY A 104 7.71 -11.10 -4.66
CA GLY A 104 7.83 -9.66 -4.89
C GLY A 104 6.52 -8.92 -4.62
N ARG A 105 6.63 -7.73 -4.05
CA ARG A 105 5.47 -6.84 -3.80
C ARG A 105 5.00 -6.21 -5.11
N SER A 106 3.68 -6.04 -5.26
CA SER A 106 3.09 -5.32 -6.38
C SER A 106 3.02 -3.82 -6.07
N VAL A 107 3.73 -3.00 -6.82
CA VAL A 107 3.66 -1.54 -6.68
C VAL A 107 2.34 -0.99 -7.21
N ASP A 108 1.78 -1.60 -8.26
CA ASP A 108 0.47 -1.21 -8.80
C ASP A 108 -0.62 -1.41 -7.73
N GLU A 109 -0.56 -2.50 -6.96
CA GLU A 109 -1.48 -2.73 -5.83
C GLU A 109 -1.26 -1.73 -4.69
N MET A 110 -0.01 -1.34 -4.42
CA MET A 110 0.26 -0.29 -3.41
C MET A 110 -0.36 1.04 -3.83
N LEU A 111 -0.25 1.42 -5.10
CA LEU A 111 -0.86 2.63 -5.65
C LEU A 111 -2.38 2.58 -5.59
N ARG A 112 -2.96 1.43 -5.99
CA ARG A 112 -4.40 1.19 -5.89
C ARG A 112 -4.89 1.35 -4.45
N MET A 113 -4.19 0.76 -3.49
CA MET A 113 -4.53 0.84 -2.07
C MET A 113 -4.47 2.28 -1.54
N VAL A 114 -3.43 3.04 -1.88
CA VAL A 114 -3.34 4.46 -1.50
C VAL A 114 -4.50 5.26 -2.08
N ALA A 115 -4.83 5.05 -3.36
CA ALA A 115 -5.94 5.73 -4.01
C ALA A 115 -7.28 5.39 -3.34
N ALA A 116 -7.53 4.11 -3.08
CA ALA A 116 -8.75 3.64 -2.41
C ALA A 116 -8.88 4.21 -0.99
N LEU A 117 -7.83 4.16 -0.19
CA LEU A 117 -7.82 4.71 1.18
C LEU A 117 -8.10 6.23 1.18
N LYS A 118 -7.48 6.97 0.27
CA LYS A 118 -7.74 8.42 0.13
C LYS A 118 -9.17 8.70 -0.31
N ARG A 119 -9.68 7.91 -1.26
CA ARG A 119 -11.04 8.10 -1.77
C ARG A 119 -12.10 7.85 -0.71
N THR A 120 -11.98 6.77 0.05
CA THR A 120 -12.93 6.42 1.12
C THR A 120 -12.77 7.29 2.37
N ALA A 121 -11.61 7.90 2.60
CA ALA A 121 -11.42 8.86 3.68
C ALA A 121 -12.06 10.23 3.40
N ALA A 122 -12.31 10.55 2.12
CA ALA A 122 -12.86 11.86 1.72
C ALA A 122 -14.40 11.94 1.78
N ASP A 123 -15.07 10.80 1.60
CA ASP A 123 -16.53 10.71 1.55
C ASP A 123 -17.01 9.40 2.20
N ASP A 124 -18.30 9.36 2.56
CA ASP A 124 -18.93 8.16 3.12
C ASP A 124 -19.28 7.15 2.00
N VAL A 125 -18.25 6.54 1.44
CA VAL A 125 -18.32 5.56 0.36
C VAL A 125 -17.37 4.40 0.64
N LEU A 126 -17.63 3.25 0.01
CA LEU A 126 -16.77 2.08 0.08
C LEU A 126 -16.18 1.77 -1.29
N ALA A 127 -14.90 1.45 -1.33
CA ALA A 127 -14.22 0.97 -2.53
C ALA A 127 -14.39 -0.56 -2.61
N PRO A 128 -15.09 -1.10 -3.63
CA PRO A 128 -15.25 -2.55 -3.78
C PRO A 128 -13.93 -3.24 -4.12
N GLU A 129 -13.96 -4.57 -4.14
CA GLU A 129 -12.84 -5.40 -4.58
C GLU A 129 -12.34 -4.96 -5.96
N GLY A 130 -11.03 -4.84 -6.09
CA GLY A 130 -10.39 -4.45 -7.36
C GLY A 130 -10.62 -3.00 -7.81
N TRP A 131 -11.29 -2.17 -7.04
CA TRP A 131 -11.59 -0.78 -7.41
C TRP A 131 -10.35 0.02 -7.83
N HIS A 132 -10.49 0.82 -8.88
CA HIS A 132 -9.53 1.81 -9.33
C HIS A 132 -10.20 3.18 -9.48
N PRO A 133 -9.45 4.30 -9.45
CA PRO A 133 -9.99 5.63 -9.70
C PRO A 133 -10.82 5.69 -10.99
N GLY A 134 -12.07 6.13 -10.87
CA GLY A 134 -13.05 6.18 -11.94
C GLY A 134 -14.01 4.99 -12.01
N ASP A 135 -13.77 3.92 -11.25
CA ASP A 135 -14.74 2.84 -11.12
C ASP A 135 -15.86 3.23 -10.13
N ASP A 136 -17.01 2.58 -10.23
CA ASP A 136 -18.11 2.80 -9.30
C ASP A 136 -17.71 2.47 -7.86
N LEU A 137 -18.28 3.24 -6.93
CA LEU A 137 -18.14 3.05 -5.49
C LEU A 137 -19.42 2.45 -4.92
N LEU A 138 -19.34 1.87 -3.74
CA LEU A 138 -20.51 1.45 -3.00
C LEU A 138 -20.93 2.55 -2.03
N VAL A 139 -22.24 2.76 -1.94
CA VAL A 139 -22.84 3.61 -0.89
C VAL A 139 -22.76 2.87 0.43
N THR A 140 -22.39 3.58 1.50
CA THR A 140 -22.38 2.98 2.84
C THR A 140 -23.81 2.58 3.21
N PRO A 141 -24.08 1.29 3.48
CA PRO A 141 -25.42 0.83 3.80
C PRO A 141 -25.89 1.37 5.16
N PRO A 142 -27.20 1.49 5.38
CA PRO A 142 -27.77 1.85 6.68
C PRO A 142 -27.24 0.94 7.80
N GLN A 143 -26.88 1.53 8.95
CA GLN A 143 -26.31 0.80 10.08
C GLN A 143 -27.31 0.46 11.18
N ASP A 144 -28.60 0.76 10.97
CA ASP A 144 -29.66 0.46 11.92
C ASP A 144 -30.83 -0.24 11.25
N GLN A 145 -31.50 -1.08 12.03
CA GLN A 145 -32.62 -1.89 11.56
C GLN A 145 -33.83 -1.04 11.14
N HIS A 146 -34.04 0.09 11.78
CA HIS A 146 -35.19 0.95 11.48
C HIS A 146 -35.02 1.57 10.08
N ALA A 147 -33.85 2.05 9.74
CA ALA A 147 -33.56 2.61 8.42
C ALA A 147 -33.71 1.54 7.31
N VAL A 148 -33.24 0.31 7.56
CA VAL A 148 -33.39 -0.80 6.61
C VAL A 148 -34.87 -1.16 6.40
N LEU A 149 -35.66 -1.25 7.47
CA LEU A 149 -37.09 -1.62 7.39
C LEU A 149 -38.00 -0.48 6.87
N ALA A 150 -37.53 0.76 6.96
CA ALA A 150 -38.25 1.92 6.42
C ALA A 150 -38.07 2.11 4.91
N GLY A 151 -37.08 1.46 4.32
CA GLY A 151 -36.80 1.49 2.88
C GLY A 151 -37.48 0.34 2.14
N ASP A 152 -37.95 0.60 0.92
CA ASP A 152 -38.53 -0.41 0.02
C ASP A 152 -37.49 -1.05 -0.91
N ASP A 153 -36.20 -0.74 -0.74
CA ASP A 153 -35.13 -1.19 -1.64
C ASP A 153 -34.59 -2.56 -1.23
N GLU A 154 -34.84 -3.56 -2.05
CA GLU A 154 -34.32 -4.93 -1.88
C GLU A 154 -32.79 -4.97 -1.93
N HIS A 155 -32.13 -3.96 -2.55
CA HIS A 155 -30.68 -3.87 -2.71
C HIS A 155 -30.03 -2.88 -1.73
N TRP A 156 -30.66 -2.55 -0.62
CA TRP A 156 -30.17 -1.59 0.38
C TRP A 156 -28.71 -1.82 0.83
N PHE A 157 -28.23 -3.05 0.74
CA PHE A 157 -26.87 -3.43 1.15
C PHE A 157 -25.84 -3.32 0.01
N TYR A 158 -26.28 -3.11 -1.23
CA TYR A 158 -25.40 -3.05 -2.41
C TYR A 158 -25.90 -2.02 -3.41
N GLN A 159 -25.68 -0.77 -3.10
CA GLN A 159 -25.96 0.36 -4.01
C GLN A 159 -24.66 0.94 -4.52
N THR A 160 -24.59 1.21 -5.82
CA THR A 160 -23.42 1.82 -6.44
C THR A 160 -23.65 3.30 -6.72
N THR A 161 -22.57 4.07 -6.70
CA THR A 161 -22.54 5.46 -7.09
C THR A 161 -21.31 5.71 -7.96
N ALA A 162 -21.44 6.54 -8.99
CA ALA A 162 -20.31 6.88 -9.84
C ALA A 162 -19.25 7.64 -9.06
N ASP A 163 -17.97 7.34 -9.33
CA ASP A 163 -16.85 8.13 -8.82
C ASP A 163 -16.75 9.44 -9.62
N ALA A 164 -17.31 10.51 -9.08
CA ALA A 164 -17.40 11.82 -9.74
C ALA A 164 -16.17 12.72 -9.49
N LYS A 165 -15.06 12.16 -8.93
CA LYS A 165 -13.85 12.95 -8.56
C LYS A 165 -12.61 12.54 -9.31
#